data_f862529df65f00c6e754f70741781fc6
#
_entry.id   f862529df65f00c6e754f70741781fc6
#
_cell.length_a   1.000
_cell.length_b   1.000
_cell.length_c   1.000
_cell.angle_alpha   90.00
_cell.angle_beta   90.00
_cell.angle_gamma   90.00
#
_symmetry.space_group_name_H-M   'P 1'
#
loop_
_entity.id
_entity.type
_entity.pdbx_description
1 polymer ?
#
loop_
_entity_poly.entity_id
_entity_poly.type
_entity_poly.pdbx_seq_one_letter_code
_entity_poly.pdbx_strand_id
1 'polypeptide(L)'
;MSNGVGSNWVSQPSRVGVVVSGGAPTLHLAAGALCAFYEKQVSFDVVGTSGAGALPALLYMAPKGGDPVTALKRVVDVNIFDAIYRLIPSNFKVFFKYGPFSQLSWQLGQMIPHFKLPPEDRYSHPARRLVNDWIDLVTAAVTPTTLNYWSKAVLTRVRVVDDLVDWAALKTHPKNFFLNAFSFKTRALELFDKTTMLPEAFYAALAMPWLYAPTEFNSILYTEGASHDPSGIEALEKNGPPSLLNLDAIVMLDTIGPELWTDPESLYEALELAILDPIVTLNENVAAFYALQEHFFNLHPPPTLAKFYRLPFDIPSWERGKLLEWSYSNALTLWDIGHQAATTFCDDFPAPLRPAEKYRHIDTIKPESRAADFLKLFGIPLPQGPASGGGP
;
A
#
# COMPACT_ATOMS: atom_id res chain seq x y z
N MET A 1 53.35 12.25 -2.19
CA MET A 1 52.47 12.96 -1.25
C MET A 1 51.09 12.93 -1.84
N SER A 2 50.29 11.95 -1.45
CA SER A 2 48.90 11.78 -1.93
C SER A 2 47.98 12.46 -0.94
N ASN A 3 47.40 13.58 -1.33
CA ASN A 3 46.37 14.27 -0.54
C ASN A 3 45.08 13.45 -0.59
N GLY A 4 44.84 12.69 0.47
CA GLY A 4 43.55 12.07 0.72
C GLY A 4 42.54 13.17 1.03
N VAL A 5 41.63 13.40 0.09
CA VAL A 5 40.44 14.18 0.34
C VAL A 5 39.52 13.29 1.20
N GLY A 6 39.64 13.44 2.50
CA GLY A 6 38.70 12.88 3.45
C GLY A 6 37.34 13.55 3.26
N SER A 7 36.42 12.83 2.68
CA SER A 7 35.04 13.25 2.60
C SER A 7 34.42 13.21 4.01
N ASN A 8 34.50 14.34 4.73
CA ASN A 8 33.73 14.57 5.94
C ASN A 8 32.22 14.72 5.55
N TRP A 9 31.58 13.60 5.31
CA TRP A 9 30.13 13.56 5.31
C TRP A 9 29.69 13.56 6.78
N VAL A 10 29.59 14.75 7.39
CA VAL A 10 28.82 14.93 8.60
C VAL A 10 27.36 14.64 8.20
N SER A 11 26.89 13.46 8.54
CA SER A 11 25.55 13.02 8.26
C SER A 11 24.57 13.84 9.09
N GLN A 12 23.96 14.85 8.46
CA GLN A 12 22.62 15.25 8.92
C GLN A 12 21.71 14.02 8.76
N PRO A 13 20.82 13.74 9.71
CA PRO A 13 19.91 12.64 9.56
C PRO A 13 19.12 12.83 8.26
N SER A 14 19.31 11.90 7.32
CA SER A 14 18.55 11.90 6.05
C SER A 14 17.07 11.85 6.37
N ARG A 15 16.29 12.79 5.85
CA ARG A 15 14.84 12.80 5.97
C ARG A 15 14.25 11.87 4.93
N VAL A 16 13.67 10.78 5.38
CA VAL A 16 13.17 9.72 4.50
C VAL A 16 11.65 9.63 4.62
N GLY A 17 10.98 9.62 3.48
CA GLY A 17 9.56 9.27 3.37
C GLY A 17 9.37 7.82 2.93
N VAL A 18 8.28 7.22 3.32
CA VAL A 18 7.77 5.98 2.74
C VAL A 18 6.38 6.21 2.17
N VAL A 19 6.14 5.67 0.99
CA VAL A 19 4.81 5.67 0.36
C VAL A 19 4.34 4.23 0.24
N VAL A 20 3.13 3.98 0.73
CA VAL A 20 2.51 2.64 0.71
C VAL A 20 1.33 2.66 -0.23
N SER A 21 1.50 2.02 -1.38
CA SER A 21 0.46 1.95 -2.41
C SER A 21 -0.77 1.20 -1.92
N GLY A 22 -1.91 1.53 -2.52
CA GLY A 22 -3.15 0.77 -2.36
C GLY A 22 -2.96 -0.69 -2.81
N GLY A 23 -3.94 -1.50 -2.55
CA GLY A 23 -3.96 -2.90 -2.96
C GLY A 23 -4.36 -3.82 -1.82
N ALA A 24 -5.36 -4.61 -2.09
CA ALA A 24 -5.85 -5.63 -1.18
C ALA A 24 -6.22 -6.86 -2.03
N PRO A 25 -5.64 -8.00 -1.77
CA PRO A 25 -4.88 -8.49 -0.60
C PRO A 25 -3.37 -8.25 -0.61
N THR A 26 -2.79 -7.66 -1.65
CA THR A 26 -1.33 -7.42 -1.78
C THR A 26 -0.74 -6.50 -0.70
N LEU A 27 -1.57 -5.86 0.13
CA LEU A 27 -1.14 -5.10 1.32
C LEU A 27 -0.21 -5.91 2.27
N HIS A 28 -0.22 -7.25 2.19
CA HIS A 28 0.65 -8.10 2.99
C HIS A 28 2.13 -7.94 2.62
N LEU A 29 2.44 -7.62 1.36
CA LEU A 29 3.79 -7.23 0.93
C LEU A 29 4.27 -6.01 1.73
N ALA A 30 3.43 -4.98 1.81
CA ALA A 30 3.76 -3.77 2.57
C ALA A 30 3.85 -4.04 4.08
N ALA A 31 2.98 -4.90 4.63
CA ALA A 31 3.04 -5.27 6.04
C ALA A 31 4.36 -5.98 6.39
N GLY A 32 4.80 -6.92 5.56
CA GLY A 32 6.09 -7.59 5.71
C GLY A 32 7.26 -6.61 5.60
N ALA A 33 7.24 -5.74 4.59
CA ALA A 33 8.28 -4.74 4.38
C ALA A 33 8.38 -3.75 5.55
N LEU A 34 7.27 -3.20 6.02
CA LEU A 34 7.25 -2.29 7.16
C LEU A 34 7.73 -2.97 8.45
N CYS A 35 7.41 -4.26 8.63
CA CYS A 35 7.93 -5.05 9.75
C CYS A 35 9.47 -5.15 9.70
N ALA A 36 10.04 -5.49 8.55
CA ALA A 36 11.49 -5.56 8.36
C ALA A 36 12.17 -4.20 8.58
N PHE A 37 11.59 -3.11 8.05
CA PHE A 37 12.09 -1.76 8.32
C PHE A 37 12.11 -1.44 9.80
N TYR A 38 11.04 -1.79 10.54
CA TYR A 38 10.99 -1.58 11.97
C TYR A 38 12.04 -2.41 12.71
N GLU A 39 12.19 -3.70 12.39
CA GLU A 39 13.20 -4.60 12.98
C GLU A 39 14.62 -4.13 12.68
N LYS A 40 14.87 -3.54 11.51
CA LYS A 40 16.17 -2.93 11.11
C LYS A 40 16.34 -1.48 11.62
N GLN A 41 15.39 -0.99 12.43
CA GLN A 41 15.43 0.37 13.01
C GLN A 41 15.45 1.50 11.97
N VAL A 42 14.92 1.25 10.79
CA VAL A 42 14.70 2.29 9.77
C VAL A 42 13.50 3.14 10.19
N SER A 43 13.73 4.45 10.32
CA SER A 43 12.68 5.40 10.70
C SER A 43 12.32 6.29 9.54
N PHE A 44 11.03 6.38 9.23
CA PHE A 44 10.50 7.28 8.22
C PHE A 44 9.94 8.55 8.87
N ASP A 45 10.26 9.72 8.31
CA ASP A 45 9.76 11.01 8.81
C ASP A 45 8.33 11.29 8.34
N VAL A 46 8.00 10.72 7.18
CA VAL A 46 6.69 10.86 6.54
C VAL A 46 6.24 9.51 6.02
N VAL A 47 4.99 9.16 6.29
CA VAL A 47 4.32 7.97 5.78
C VAL A 47 3.13 8.44 4.94
N GLY A 48 3.24 8.30 3.63
CA GLY A 48 2.16 8.54 2.67
C GLY A 48 1.46 7.24 2.31
N THR A 49 0.14 7.27 2.18
CA THR A 49 -0.61 6.06 1.91
C THR A 49 -1.76 6.29 0.93
N SER A 50 -2.15 5.23 0.25
CA SER A 50 -3.34 5.18 -0.59
C SER A 50 -4.13 3.91 -0.31
N GLY A 51 -5.44 3.98 -0.39
CA GLY A 51 -6.33 2.82 -0.28
C GLY A 51 -5.98 1.87 0.88
N ALA A 52 -5.98 0.57 0.60
CA ALA A 52 -5.74 -0.48 1.62
C ALA A 52 -4.32 -0.46 2.21
N GLY A 53 -3.33 0.15 1.53
CA GLY A 53 -1.98 0.35 2.06
C GLY A 53 -1.94 1.19 3.34
N ALA A 54 -3.02 1.93 3.63
CA ALA A 54 -3.15 2.67 4.88
C ALA A 54 -3.21 1.75 6.11
N LEU A 55 -3.74 0.53 6.00
CA LEU A 55 -3.84 -0.38 7.14
C LEU A 55 -2.47 -0.79 7.69
N PRO A 56 -1.54 -1.38 6.91
CA PRO A 56 -0.21 -1.71 7.43
C PRO A 56 0.55 -0.46 7.89
N ALA A 57 0.39 0.69 7.23
CA ALA A 57 1.03 1.93 7.65
C ALA A 57 0.54 2.44 9.01
N LEU A 58 -0.77 2.37 9.28
CA LEU A 58 -1.34 2.69 10.59
C LEU A 58 -0.85 1.74 11.69
N LEU A 59 -0.74 0.45 11.38
CA LEU A 59 -0.21 -0.56 12.31
C LEU A 59 1.29 -0.41 12.55
N TYR A 60 2.02 0.11 11.57
CA TYR A 60 3.44 0.47 11.74
C TYR A 60 3.59 1.67 12.69
N MET A 61 2.72 2.67 12.60
CA MET A 61 2.86 3.93 13.34
C MET A 61 2.19 3.90 14.72
N ALA A 62 0.98 3.38 14.81
CA ALA A 62 0.14 3.49 16.01
C ALA A 62 -0.71 2.23 16.24
N PRO A 63 -0.09 1.05 16.43
CA PRO A 63 -0.83 -0.16 16.72
C PRO A 63 -1.45 -0.10 18.12
N LYS A 64 -2.67 -0.57 18.28
CA LYS A 64 -3.27 -0.78 19.60
C LYS A 64 -2.47 -1.86 20.34
N GLY A 65 -1.93 -1.52 21.51
CA GLY A 65 -1.02 -2.38 22.28
C GLY A 65 0.45 -2.06 22.10
N GLY A 66 0.81 -1.11 21.23
CA GLY A 66 2.13 -0.46 21.18
C GLY A 66 3.25 -1.24 20.51
N ASP A 67 3.02 -2.46 19.99
CA ASP A 67 4.04 -3.25 19.30
C ASP A 67 3.75 -3.38 17.79
N PRO A 68 4.45 -2.60 16.93
CA PRO A 68 4.27 -2.67 15.48
C PRO A 68 4.60 -4.03 14.88
N VAL A 69 5.61 -4.74 15.39
CA VAL A 69 5.99 -6.06 14.85
C VAL A 69 4.86 -7.06 15.00
N THR A 70 4.31 -7.17 16.22
CA THR A 70 3.17 -8.05 16.48
C THR A 70 1.94 -7.64 15.65
N ALA A 71 1.64 -6.35 15.56
CA ALA A 71 0.50 -5.85 14.79
C ALA A 71 0.63 -6.16 13.29
N LEU A 72 1.79 -5.89 12.69
CA LEU A 72 2.06 -6.17 11.29
C LEU A 72 2.08 -7.67 10.97
N LYS A 73 2.56 -8.51 11.90
CA LYS A 73 2.48 -9.96 11.78
C LYS A 73 1.03 -10.47 11.81
N ARG A 74 0.16 -9.80 12.55
CA ARG A 74 -1.25 -10.19 12.66
C ARG A 74 -2.14 -9.74 11.50
N VAL A 75 -1.65 -8.90 10.60
CA VAL A 75 -2.42 -8.52 9.40
C VAL A 75 -2.86 -9.75 8.59
N VAL A 76 -2.07 -10.82 8.59
CA VAL A 76 -2.44 -12.08 7.91
C VAL A 76 -3.69 -12.75 8.49
N ASP A 77 -4.09 -12.42 9.73
CA ASP A 77 -5.25 -13.02 10.40
C ASP A 77 -6.60 -12.57 9.78
N VAL A 78 -6.60 -11.50 8.98
CA VAL A 78 -7.80 -11.08 8.24
C VAL A 78 -8.14 -12.03 7.09
N ASN A 79 -7.22 -12.92 6.71
CA ASN A 79 -7.40 -13.86 5.61
C ASN A 79 -8.13 -15.14 6.06
N ILE A 80 -8.58 -15.90 5.10
CA ILE A 80 -9.42 -17.08 5.30
C ILE A 80 -8.55 -18.33 5.27
N PHE A 81 -8.82 -19.26 6.18
CA PHE A 81 -8.16 -20.55 6.20
C PHE A 81 -8.33 -21.30 4.87
N ASP A 82 -7.25 -21.83 4.32
CA ASP A 82 -7.17 -22.34 2.94
C ASP A 82 -8.26 -23.36 2.57
N ALA A 83 -8.62 -24.25 3.48
CA ALA A 83 -9.65 -25.25 3.20
C ALA A 83 -11.04 -24.62 3.03
N ILE A 84 -11.34 -23.54 3.76
CA ILE A 84 -12.60 -22.79 3.62
C ILE A 84 -12.53 -21.93 2.37
N TYR A 85 -11.39 -21.25 2.12
CA TYR A 85 -11.21 -20.40 0.94
C TYR A 85 -11.39 -21.16 -0.37
N ARG A 86 -10.90 -22.40 -0.45
CA ARG A 86 -11.12 -23.27 -1.63
C ARG A 86 -12.59 -23.59 -1.89
N LEU A 87 -13.41 -23.64 -0.85
CA LEU A 87 -14.85 -23.87 -0.98
C LEU A 87 -15.62 -22.58 -1.32
N ILE A 88 -15.18 -21.47 -0.72
CA ILE A 88 -15.82 -20.15 -0.86
C ILE A 88 -14.68 -19.13 -1.06
N PRO A 89 -14.26 -18.86 -2.31
CA PRO A 89 -13.15 -17.95 -2.63
C PRO A 89 -13.55 -16.49 -2.43
N SER A 90 -13.85 -16.12 -1.19
CA SER A 90 -14.25 -14.76 -0.79
C SER A 90 -13.80 -14.50 0.64
N ASN A 91 -13.35 -13.29 0.91
CA ASN A 91 -13.02 -12.87 2.26
C ASN A 91 -14.25 -12.29 2.98
N PHE A 92 -15.08 -13.16 3.53
CA PHE A 92 -16.30 -12.82 4.27
C PHE A 92 -16.04 -12.11 5.61
N LYS A 93 -14.80 -12.01 6.09
CA LYS A 93 -14.43 -11.22 7.27
C LYS A 93 -14.36 -9.73 6.95
N VAL A 94 -13.94 -9.38 5.73
CA VAL A 94 -13.75 -8.01 5.28
C VAL A 94 -14.88 -7.60 4.33
N PHE A 95 -15.25 -8.49 3.40
CA PHE A 95 -16.28 -8.27 2.40
C PHE A 95 -17.64 -8.79 2.89
N PHE A 96 -18.36 -7.95 3.60
CA PHE A 96 -19.61 -8.35 4.23
C PHE A 96 -20.81 -7.97 3.35
N LYS A 97 -21.86 -8.83 3.33
CA LYS A 97 -23.04 -8.63 2.49
C LYS A 97 -23.71 -7.28 2.70
N TYR A 98 -24.19 -6.67 1.61
CA TYR A 98 -24.93 -5.41 1.67
C TYR A 98 -26.28 -5.59 2.35
N GLY A 99 -26.57 -4.74 3.36
CA GLY A 99 -27.87 -4.74 4.02
C GLY A 99 -27.88 -3.95 5.33
N PRO A 100 -29.08 -3.55 5.78
CA PRO A 100 -29.22 -2.73 6.99
C PRO A 100 -28.84 -3.49 8.27
N PHE A 101 -28.92 -4.83 8.26
CA PHE A 101 -28.55 -5.66 9.40
C PHE A 101 -27.12 -6.14 9.38
N SER A 102 -26.37 -5.86 8.32
CA SER A 102 -25.03 -6.37 8.12
C SER A 102 -24.06 -5.95 9.22
N GLN A 103 -24.06 -4.67 9.60
CA GLN A 103 -23.21 -4.17 10.68
C GLN A 103 -23.56 -4.81 12.02
N LEU A 104 -24.85 -4.95 12.33
CA LEU A 104 -25.32 -5.61 13.57
C LEU A 104 -24.91 -7.09 13.58
N SER A 105 -25.15 -7.82 12.48
CA SER A 105 -24.79 -9.24 12.37
C SER A 105 -23.28 -9.43 12.54
N TRP A 106 -22.48 -8.57 11.92
CA TRP A 106 -21.02 -8.60 12.08
C TRP A 106 -20.62 -8.38 13.55
N GLN A 107 -21.19 -7.36 14.22
CA GLN A 107 -20.92 -7.09 15.63
C GLN A 107 -21.33 -8.26 16.53
N LEU A 108 -22.47 -8.87 16.28
CA LEU A 108 -22.93 -10.06 17.02
C LEU A 108 -21.98 -11.24 16.80
N GLY A 109 -21.51 -11.43 15.56
CA GLY A 109 -20.50 -12.44 15.24
C GLY A 109 -19.20 -12.24 16.03
N GLN A 110 -18.74 -10.99 16.17
CA GLN A 110 -17.54 -10.69 16.96
C GLN A 110 -17.73 -10.90 18.47
N MET A 111 -18.98 -10.96 18.96
CA MET A 111 -19.26 -11.29 20.37
C MET A 111 -19.16 -12.80 20.65
N ILE A 112 -19.20 -13.63 19.61
CA ILE A 112 -18.97 -15.08 19.76
C ILE A 112 -17.52 -15.29 20.11
N PRO A 113 -17.20 -16.09 21.18
CA PRO A 113 -15.83 -16.31 21.56
C PRO A 113 -15.02 -16.99 20.43
N HIS A 114 -14.01 -16.29 19.95
CA HIS A 114 -13.03 -16.84 19.02
C HIS A 114 -11.81 -17.33 19.79
N PHE A 115 -11.20 -18.39 19.32
CA PHE A 115 -9.95 -18.86 19.87
C PHE A 115 -8.82 -17.88 19.53
N LYS A 116 -8.27 -17.21 20.53
CA LYS A 116 -7.11 -16.34 20.32
C LYS A 116 -5.92 -17.14 19.88
N LEU A 117 -5.29 -16.71 18.78
CA LEU A 117 -4.07 -17.29 18.24
C LEU A 117 -2.88 -16.44 18.66
N PRO A 118 -1.81 -17.03 19.24
CA PRO A 118 -0.59 -16.30 19.51
C PRO A 118 0.03 -15.76 18.20
N PRO A 119 0.55 -14.52 18.17
CA PRO A 119 1.15 -13.94 16.98
C PRO A 119 2.35 -14.71 16.45
N GLU A 120 3.08 -15.35 17.37
CA GLU A 120 4.31 -16.07 17.08
C GLU A 120 4.07 -17.45 16.45
N ASP A 121 2.83 -17.91 16.50
CA ASP A 121 2.47 -19.31 16.22
C ASP A 121 1.63 -19.40 14.95
N ARG A 122 2.18 -18.85 13.84
CA ARG A 122 1.48 -18.70 12.56
C ARG A 122 0.96 -20.04 12.00
N TYR A 123 1.64 -21.13 12.29
CA TYR A 123 1.34 -22.46 11.73
C TYR A 123 0.80 -23.46 12.74
N SER A 124 0.88 -23.17 14.04
CA SER A 124 0.70 -24.19 15.09
C SER A 124 -0.74 -24.51 15.48
N HIS A 125 -1.73 -23.73 15.02
CA HIS A 125 -3.12 -23.97 15.43
C HIS A 125 -4.12 -23.96 14.26
N PRO A 126 -3.93 -24.78 13.21
CA PRO A 126 -4.84 -24.82 12.06
C PRO A 126 -6.30 -25.12 12.45
N ALA A 127 -6.50 -26.01 13.44
CA ALA A 127 -7.85 -26.34 13.92
C ALA A 127 -8.58 -25.16 14.56
N ARG A 128 -7.87 -24.33 15.35
CA ARG A 128 -8.47 -23.13 15.96
C ARG A 128 -8.83 -22.10 14.89
N ARG A 129 -7.96 -21.88 13.92
CA ARG A 129 -8.22 -20.97 12.80
C ARG A 129 -9.41 -21.47 11.98
N LEU A 130 -9.45 -22.76 11.66
CA LEU A 130 -10.58 -23.38 10.96
C LEU A 130 -11.90 -23.12 11.69
N VAL A 131 -11.94 -23.32 13.02
CA VAL A 131 -13.15 -23.08 13.81
C VAL A 131 -13.55 -21.61 13.81
N ASN A 132 -12.59 -20.69 14.00
CA ASN A 132 -12.86 -19.26 13.96
C ASN A 132 -13.45 -18.86 12.60
N ASP A 133 -12.84 -19.28 11.51
CA ASP A 133 -13.29 -18.93 10.16
C ASP A 133 -14.63 -19.57 9.81
N TRP A 134 -14.95 -20.75 10.36
CA TRP A 134 -16.31 -21.31 10.26
C TRP A 134 -17.35 -20.48 11.01
N ILE A 135 -17.03 -19.93 12.18
CA ILE A 135 -17.93 -19.03 12.92
C ILE A 135 -18.20 -17.78 12.08
N ASP A 136 -17.16 -17.16 11.51
CA ASP A 136 -17.28 -15.98 10.68
C ASP A 136 -18.08 -16.28 9.40
N LEU A 137 -17.82 -17.42 8.75
CA LEU A 137 -18.54 -17.86 7.57
C LEU A 137 -20.05 -18.05 7.85
N VAL A 138 -20.39 -18.77 8.93
CA VAL A 138 -21.80 -18.98 9.30
C VAL A 138 -22.47 -17.64 9.58
N THR A 139 -21.81 -16.74 10.32
CA THR A 139 -22.32 -15.39 10.60
C THR A 139 -22.60 -14.64 9.30
N ALA A 140 -21.65 -14.65 8.36
CA ALA A 140 -21.84 -14.03 7.05
C ALA A 140 -22.95 -14.72 6.23
N ALA A 141 -23.04 -16.06 6.28
CA ALA A 141 -24.01 -16.84 5.52
C ALA A 141 -25.45 -16.57 5.96
N VAL A 142 -25.70 -16.50 7.27
CA VAL A 142 -27.05 -16.26 7.81
C VAL A 142 -27.50 -14.81 7.79
N THR A 143 -26.55 -13.87 7.55
CA THR A 143 -26.88 -12.45 7.45
C THR A 143 -27.72 -12.19 6.20
N PRO A 144 -28.94 -11.59 6.32
CA PRO A 144 -29.76 -11.28 5.16
C PRO A 144 -29.13 -10.16 4.33
N THR A 145 -29.27 -10.26 3.01
CA THR A 145 -28.86 -9.19 2.08
C THR A 145 -30.08 -8.48 1.50
N THR A 146 -29.96 -7.17 1.28
CA THR A 146 -30.94 -6.35 0.58
C THR A 146 -30.40 -5.79 -0.72
N LEU A 147 -29.32 -6.40 -1.24
CA LEU A 147 -28.73 -5.99 -2.50
C LEU A 147 -29.76 -6.04 -3.63
N ASN A 148 -29.91 -4.92 -4.34
CA ASN A 148 -30.82 -4.75 -5.46
C ASN A 148 -30.27 -3.68 -6.43
N TYR A 149 -30.96 -3.46 -7.54
CA TYR A 149 -30.54 -2.51 -8.58
C TYR A 149 -30.31 -1.06 -8.06
N TRP A 150 -31.00 -0.66 -6.99
CA TRP A 150 -30.89 0.68 -6.41
C TRP A 150 -29.84 0.78 -5.31
N SER A 151 -29.16 -0.31 -5.00
CA SER A 151 -28.09 -0.32 -4.01
C SER A 151 -26.90 0.51 -4.51
N LYS A 152 -26.32 1.32 -3.63
CA LYS A 152 -25.18 2.20 -3.96
C LYS A 152 -23.85 1.47 -3.97
N ALA A 153 -23.81 0.21 -3.53
CA ALA A 153 -22.63 -0.62 -3.41
C ALA A 153 -23.03 -2.09 -3.34
N VAL A 154 -22.07 -2.99 -3.50
CA VAL A 154 -22.31 -4.44 -3.38
C VAL A 154 -22.03 -4.97 -1.97
N LEU A 155 -21.25 -4.25 -1.17
CA LEU A 155 -20.82 -4.65 0.17
C LEU A 155 -21.20 -3.62 1.23
N THR A 156 -21.36 -4.09 2.46
CA THR A 156 -21.40 -3.26 3.66
C THR A 156 -20.01 -3.25 4.30
N ARG A 157 -19.53 -2.07 4.64
CA ARG A 157 -18.27 -1.90 5.34
C ARG A 157 -18.39 -2.36 6.79
N VAL A 158 -17.47 -3.20 7.20
CA VAL A 158 -17.31 -3.63 8.59
C VAL A 158 -16.17 -2.87 9.27
N ARG A 159 -16.26 -2.67 10.57
CA ARG A 159 -15.36 -1.77 11.32
C ARG A 159 -14.19 -2.53 11.97
N VAL A 160 -13.47 -3.33 11.19
CA VAL A 160 -12.37 -4.19 11.68
C VAL A 160 -11.17 -3.40 12.19
N VAL A 161 -10.94 -2.19 11.71
CA VAL A 161 -9.74 -1.40 12.01
C VAL A 161 -9.86 -0.61 13.30
N ASP A 162 -11.08 -0.37 13.79
CA ASP A 162 -11.34 0.45 14.97
C ASP A 162 -10.60 -0.05 16.23
N ASP A 163 -10.47 -1.37 16.32
CA ASP A 163 -9.81 -2.03 17.45
C ASP A 163 -8.33 -2.39 17.19
N LEU A 164 -7.80 -2.12 16.01
CA LEU A 164 -6.42 -2.42 15.66
C LEU A 164 -5.49 -1.22 15.81
N VAL A 165 -6.02 0.00 15.67
CA VAL A 165 -5.25 1.25 15.67
C VAL A 165 -5.51 2.06 16.93
N ASP A 166 -4.47 2.60 17.51
CA ASP A 166 -4.55 3.62 18.56
C ASP A 166 -4.60 5.02 17.91
N TRP A 167 -5.82 5.48 17.66
CA TRP A 167 -6.07 6.78 16.99
C TRP A 167 -5.56 7.98 17.83
N ALA A 168 -5.50 7.86 19.14
CA ALA A 168 -4.97 8.91 20.00
C ALA A 168 -3.44 8.98 19.91
N ALA A 169 -2.78 7.84 19.91
CA ALA A 169 -1.34 7.74 19.70
C ALA A 169 -0.94 8.23 18.31
N LEU A 170 -1.72 7.90 17.25
CA LEU A 170 -1.48 8.40 15.91
C LEU A 170 -1.48 9.93 15.86
N LYS A 171 -2.49 10.56 16.47
CA LYS A 171 -2.63 12.02 16.46
C LYS A 171 -1.43 12.75 17.07
N THR A 172 -0.81 12.16 18.07
CA THR A 172 0.35 12.73 18.78
C THR A 172 1.70 12.17 18.31
N HIS A 173 1.66 11.27 17.31
CA HIS A 173 2.88 10.63 16.79
C HIS A 173 3.88 11.68 16.27
N PRO A 174 5.20 11.56 16.57
CA PRO A 174 6.19 12.55 16.15
C PRO A 174 6.36 12.63 14.63
N LYS A 175 6.13 11.52 13.92
CA LYS A 175 6.23 11.46 12.45
C LYS A 175 4.89 11.83 11.79
N ASN A 176 4.95 12.18 10.51
CA ASN A 176 3.76 12.58 9.75
C ASN A 176 3.13 11.38 9.03
N PHE A 177 1.81 11.36 8.98
CA PHE A 177 1.02 10.38 8.27
C PHE A 177 0.03 11.08 7.34
N PHE A 178 -0.15 10.54 6.14
CA PHE A 178 -1.11 11.04 5.16
C PHE A 178 -1.79 9.87 4.45
N LEU A 179 -3.10 10.02 4.23
CA LEU A 179 -3.93 9.13 3.44
C LEU A 179 -4.72 9.95 2.44
N ASN A 180 -4.63 9.61 1.15
CA ASN A 180 -5.39 10.28 0.12
C ASN A 180 -6.85 9.78 0.05
N ALA A 181 -7.75 10.69 -0.29
CA ALA A 181 -9.15 10.39 -0.57
C ALA A 181 -9.65 11.32 -1.69
N PHE A 182 -10.57 10.86 -2.52
CA PHE A 182 -11.17 11.71 -3.55
C PHE A 182 -12.46 12.34 -3.04
N SER A 183 -12.50 13.66 -3.04
CA SER A 183 -13.61 14.48 -2.59
C SER A 183 -14.58 14.78 -3.74
N PHE A 184 -15.86 14.40 -3.58
CA PHE A 184 -16.89 14.77 -4.56
C PHE A 184 -17.22 16.28 -4.57
N LYS A 185 -16.92 16.97 -3.48
CA LYS A 185 -17.16 18.42 -3.37
C LYS A 185 -16.14 19.22 -4.16
N THR A 186 -14.84 18.93 -3.97
CA THR A 186 -13.76 19.64 -4.65
C THR A 186 -13.41 19.00 -5.99
N ARG A 187 -13.86 17.76 -6.24
CA ARG A 187 -13.50 16.92 -7.40
C ARG A 187 -11.99 16.77 -7.54
N ALA A 188 -11.32 16.62 -6.43
CA ALA A 188 -9.87 16.51 -6.33
C ALA A 188 -9.49 15.55 -5.19
N LEU A 189 -8.22 15.12 -5.23
CA LEU A 189 -7.63 14.40 -4.11
C LEU A 189 -7.43 15.36 -2.94
N GLU A 190 -7.82 14.91 -1.76
CA GLU A 190 -7.58 15.55 -0.48
C GLU A 190 -6.78 14.60 0.41
N LEU A 191 -5.98 15.17 1.33
CA LEU A 191 -5.17 14.41 2.27
C LEU A 191 -5.79 14.47 3.67
N PHE A 192 -5.96 13.31 4.26
CA PHE A 192 -6.19 13.17 5.69
C PHE A 192 -4.84 12.98 6.38
N ASP A 193 -4.47 13.92 7.22
CA ASP A 193 -3.26 13.87 8.01
C ASP A 193 -3.51 13.16 9.36
N LYS A 194 -2.44 12.93 10.14
CA LYS A 194 -2.54 12.29 11.46
C LYS A 194 -3.47 13.02 12.44
N THR A 195 -3.69 14.33 12.25
CA THR A 195 -4.54 15.14 13.16
C THR A 195 -6.02 15.02 12.82
N THR A 196 -6.33 14.83 11.54
CA THR A 196 -7.68 14.65 11.00
C THR A 196 -8.08 13.19 10.89
N MET A 197 -7.10 12.26 11.02
CA MET A 197 -7.33 10.84 10.88
C MET A 197 -8.15 10.29 12.04
N LEU A 198 -9.30 9.75 11.70
CA LEU A 198 -10.25 9.05 12.56
C LEU A 198 -10.70 7.77 11.83
N PRO A 199 -11.34 6.81 12.53
CA PRO A 199 -11.92 5.66 11.85
C PRO A 199 -12.81 6.04 10.67
N GLU A 200 -13.64 7.06 10.81
CA GLU A 200 -14.54 7.54 9.75
C GLU A 200 -13.78 8.07 8.53
N ALA A 201 -12.68 8.82 8.75
CA ALA A 201 -11.80 9.31 7.67
C ALA A 201 -11.12 8.15 6.95
N PHE A 202 -10.61 7.17 7.69
CA PHE A 202 -10.04 5.95 7.12
C PHE A 202 -11.05 5.23 6.22
N TYR A 203 -12.27 5.01 6.72
CA TYR A 203 -13.29 4.35 5.93
C TYR A 203 -13.78 5.18 4.74
N ALA A 204 -13.74 6.50 4.82
CA ALA A 204 -14.04 7.38 3.69
C ALA A 204 -12.99 7.22 2.58
N ALA A 205 -11.71 7.18 2.95
CA ALA A 205 -10.60 7.00 2.02
C ALA A 205 -10.52 5.59 1.40
N LEU A 206 -11.16 4.58 2.00
CA LEU A 206 -11.24 3.21 1.49
C LEU A 206 -12.60 2.89 0.83
N ALA A 207 -13.39 3.90 0.51
CA ALA A 207 -14.68 3.71 -0.16
C ALA A 207 -14.48 3.43 -1.66
N MET A 208 -13.91 2.27 -2.00
CA MET A 208 -13.68 1.86 -3.39
C MET A 208 -15.01 1.86 -4.15
N PRO A 209 -15.11 2.61 -5.28
CA PRO A 209 -16.31 2.66 -6.08
C PRO A 209 -16.79 1.25 -6.44
N TRP A 210 -18.11 1.07 -6.50
CA TRP A 210 -18.80 -0.19 -6.72
C TRP A 210 -18.76 -1.15 -5.52
N LEU A 211 -17.62 -1.37 -4.88
CA LEU A 211 -17.55 -2.24 -3.68
C LEU A 211 -18.25 -1.60 -2.49
N TYR A 212 -17.93 -0.35 -2.18
CA TYR A 212 -18.47 0.38 -1.04
C TYR A 212 -19.13 1.69 -1.48
N ALA A 213 -20.23 2.04 -0.81
CA ALA A 213 -20.86 3.33 -1.04
C ALA A 213 -19.89 4.46 -0.64
N PRO A 214 -19.89 5.58 -1.41
CA PRO A 214 -19.20 6.78 -0.98
C PRO A 214 -19.57 7.16 0.45
N THR A 215 -18.59 7.58 1.24
CA THR A 215 -18.76 7.79 2.68
C THR A 215 -18.65 9.26 3.01
N GLU A 216 -19.58 9.73 3.83
CA GLU A 216 -19.58 11.09 4.33
C GLU A 216 -18.61 11.21 5.51
N PHE A 217 -17.73 12.22 5.45
CA PHE A 217 -16.88 12.64 6.55
C PHE A 217 -16.83 14.17 6.57
N ASN A 218 -17.11 14.79 7.72
CA ASN A 218 -17.22 16.24 7.89
C ASN A 218 -18.16 16.91 6.86
N SER A 219 -19.32 16.30 6.60
CA SER A 219 -20.32 16.76 5.61
C SER A 219 -19.81 16.85 4.17
N ILE A 220 -18.74 16.13 3.86
CA ILE A 220 -18.21 15.97 2.50
C ILE A 220 -18.24 14.48 2.16
N LEU A 221 -18.68 14.19 0.93
CA LEU A 221 -18.72 12.84 0.43
C LEU A 221 -17.38 12.48 -0.24
N TYR A 222 -16.81 11.35 0.17
CA TYR A 222 -15.55 10.84 -0.32
C TYR A 222 -15.67 9.46 -0.94
N THR A 223 -14.74 9.14 -1.81
CA THR A 223 -14.44 7.79 -2.30
C THR A 223 -12.94 7.53 -2.22
N GLU A 224 -12.54 6.29 -2.51
CA GLU A 224 -11.15 5.86 -2.41
C GLU A 224 -10.22 6.69 -3.28
N GLY A 225 -9.13 7.17 -2.68
CA GLY A 225 -8.10 7.94 -3.37
C GLY A 225 -7.27 7.10 -4.35
N ALA A 226 -7.11 5.79 -4.08
CA ALA A 226 -6.32 4.89 -4.91
C ALA A 226 -6.84 4.77 -6.35
N SER A 227 -8.12 5.05 -6.59
CA SER A 227 -8.69 5.09 -7.94
C SER A 227 -8.14 6.25 -8.79
N HIS A 228 -7.46 7.22 -8.17
CA HIS A 228 -6.93 8.44 -8.82
C HIS A 228 -5.41 8.56 -8.65
N ASP A 229 -4.89 8.18 -7.49
CA ASP A 229 -3.47 8.15 -7.15
C ASP A 229 -3.21 6.91 -6.30
N PRO A 230 -2.96 5.76 -6.95
CA PRO A 230 -2.77 4.49 -6.25
C PRO A 230 -1.56 4.49 -5.32
N SER A 231 -0.53 5.24 -5.66
CA SER A 231 0.69 5.35 -4.86
C SER A 231 0.52 6.24 -3.62
N GLY A 232 -0.35 7.22 -3.67
CA GLY A 232 -0.49 8.27 -2.66
C GLY A 232 0.58 9.36 -2.76
N ILE A 233 1.46 9.32 -3.75
CA ILE A 233 2.58 10.26 -3.86
C ILE A 233 2.18 11.58 -4.50
N GLU A 234 1.32 11.55 -5.53
CA GLU A 234 0.85 12.74 -6.22
C GLU A 234 0.07 13.67 -5.27
N ALA A 235 -0.76 13.08 -4.41
CA ALA A 235 -1.49 13.84 -3.41
C ALA A 235 -0.55 14.49 -2.38
N LEU A 236 0.53 13.78 -1.99
CA LEU A 236 1.56 14.33 -1.10
C LEU A 236 2.27 15.53 -1.72
N GLU A 237 2.59 15.48 -3.02
CA GLU A 237 3.24 16.59 -3.71
C GLU A 237 2.36 17.83 -3.81
N LYS A 238 1.09 17.65 -4.19
CA LYS A 238 0.16 18.75 -4.45
C LYS A 238 -0.39 19.40 -3.19
N ASN A 239 -0.68 18.61 -2.17
CA ASN A 239 -1.46 19.02 -1.01
C ASN A 239 -0.68 18.88 0.32
N GLY A 240 0.47 18.20 0.30
CA GLY A 240 1.29 17.99 1.50
C GLY A 240 1.89 19.31 2.02
N PRO A 241 2.27 19.35 3.30
CA PRO A 241 2.93 20.54 3.84
C PRO A 241 4.28 20.77 3.14
N PRO A 242 4.74 22.04 3.02
CA PRO A 242 6.02 22.37 2.37
C PRO A 242 7.23 21.58 2.89
N SER A 243 7.13 21.05 4.12
CA SER A 243 8.15 20.20 4.73
C SER A 243 8.37 18.86 4.02
N LEU A 244 7.42 18.40 3.20
CA LEU A 244 7.57 17.17 2.39
C LEU A 244 8.53 17.36 1.22
N LEU A 245 8.62 18.57 0.68
CA LEU A 245 9.56 18.93 -0.38
C LEU A 245 11.03 18.86 0.06
N ASN A 246 11.28 18.70 1.36
CA ASN A 246 12.62 18.60 1.94
C ASN A 246 12.99 17.16 2.35
N LEU A 247 12.42 16.16 1.71
CA LEU A 247 12.87 14.78 1.89
C LEU A 247 14.14 14.52 1.06
N ASP A 248 15.06 13.76 1.63
CA ASP A 248 16.28 13.33 0.93
C ASP A 248 15.98 12.08 0.07
N ALA A 249 15.04 11.26 0.53
CA ALA A 249 14.63 10.05 -0.16
C ALA A 249 13.17 9.71 0.09
N ILE A 250 12.55 9.05 -0.90
CA ILE A 250 11.21 8.46 -0.80
C ILE A 250 11.34 6.99 -1.19
N VAL A 251 10.87 6.10 -0.33
CA VAL A 251 10.78 4.66 -0.59
C VAL A 251 9.33 4.32 -0.91
N MET A 252 9.07 3.80 -2.10
CA MET A 252 7.74 3.34 -2.49
C MET A 252 7.61 1.83 -2.27
N LEU A 253 6.66 1.45 -1.44
CA LEU A 253 6.21 0.07 -1.29
C LEU A 253 5.08 -0.16 -2.30
N ASP A 254 5.48 -0.58 -3.49
CA ASP A 254 4.54 -0.77 -4.59
C ASP A 254 3.89 -2.15 -4.53
N THR A 255 2.69 -2.18 -4.00
CA THR A 255 1.87 -3.40 -3.89
C THR A 255 0.92 -3.59 -5.08
N ILE A 256 0.92 -2.65 -6.04
CA ILE A 256 0.08 -2.67 -7.24
C ILE A 256 0.99 -2.58 -8.47
N GLY A 257 1.74 -3.65 -8.71
CA GLY A 257 2.66 -3.73 -9.84
C GLY A 257 2.09 -4.48 -11.06
N PRO A 258 2.85 -4.52 -12.16
CA PRO A 258 2.46 -5.21 -13.39
C PRO A 258 2.29 -6.73 -13.21
N GLU A 259 2.73 -7.29 -12.10
CA GLU A 259 2.54 -8.69 -11.75
C GLU A 259 1.05 -9.05 -11.53
N LEU A 260 0.19 -8.04 -11.33
CA LEU A 260 -1.26 -8.19 -11.26
C LEU A 260 -1.92 -8.39 -12.63
N TRP A 261 -1.21 -8.11 -13.72
CA TRP A 261 -1.72 -8.40 -15.06
C TRP A 261 -1.57 -9.89 -15.37
N THR A 262 -2.67 -10.61 -15.29
CA THR A 262 -2.76 -12.04 -15.66
C THR A 262 -3.82 -12.23 -16.74
N ASP A 263 -3.68 -13.26 -17.55
CA ASP A 263 -4.70 -13.61 -18.53
C ASP A 263 -5.94 -14.15 -17.79
N PRO A 264 -7.12 -13.51 -17.93
CA PRO A 264 -8.31 -13.94 -17.22
C PRO A 264 -8.85 -15.26 -17.76
N GLU A 265 -9.06 -16.24 -16.89
CA GLU A 265 -9.63 -17.54 -17.24
C GLU A 265 -11.14 -17.62 -16.99
N SER A 266 -11.72 -16.57 -16.38
CA SER A 266 -13.14 -16.49 -16.05
C SER A 266 -13.70 -15.07 -16.20
N LEU A 267 -15.02 -14.96 -16.31
CA LEU A 267 -15.70 -13.66 -16.32
C LEU A 267 -15.45 -12.87 -15.03
N TYR A 268 -15.30 -13.54 -13.91
CA TYR A 268 -14.97 -12.92 -12.63
C TYR A 268 -13.57 -12.29 -12.66
N GLU A 269 -12.57 -13.02 -13.11
CA GLU A 269 -11.20 -12.52 -13.27
C GLU A 269 -11.11 -11.41 -14.32
N ALA A 270 -11.88 -11.50 -15.41
CA ALA A 270 -11.98 -10.42 -16.39
C ALA A 270 -12.57 -9.13 -15.77
N LEU A 271 -13.53 -9.25 -14.84
CA LEU A 271 -14.06 -8.10 -14.10
C LEU A 271 -13.03 -7.54 -13.12
N GLU A 272 -12.31 -8.39 -12.39
CA GLU A 272 -11.22 -7.98 -11.52
C GLU A 272 -10.15 -7.23 -12.32
N LEU A 273 -9.74 -7.77 -13.46
CA LEU A 273 -8.77 -7.13 -14.34
C LEU A 273 -9.28 -5.77 -14.85
N ALA A 274 -10.53 -5.66 -15.24
CA ALA A 274 -11.12 -4.39 -15.69
C ALA A 274 -11.12 -3.30 -14.59
N ILE A 275 -11.15 -3.70 -13.32
CA ILE A 275 -11.05 -2.77 -12.18
C ILE A 275 -9.59 -2.43 -11.89
N LEU A 276 -8.70 -3.43 -11.95
CA LEU A 276 -7.30 -3.28 -11.54
C LEU A 276 -6.42 -2.65 -12.61
N ASP A 277 -6.69 -2.95 -13.90
CA ASP A 277 -5.86 -2.46 -15.01
C ASP A 277 -5.68 -0.93 -15.04
N PRO A 278 -6.73 -0.11 -14.86
CA PRO A 278 -6.56 1.33 -14.76
C PRO A 278 -5.71 1.76 -13.56
N ILE A 279 -5.85 1.08 -12.42
CA ILE A 279 -5.13 1.38 -11.19
C ILE A 279 -3.65 1.03 -11.34
N VAL A 280 -3.33 -0.15 -11.87
CA VAL A 280 -1.96 -0.59 -12.17
C VAL A 280 -1.32 0.34 -13.19
N THR A 281 -2.04 0.69 -14.26
CA THR A 281 -1.56 1.61 -15.29
C THR A 281 -1.23 3.00 -14.72
N LEU A 282 -2.10 3.55 -13.86
CA LEU A 282 -1.83 4.82 -13.19
C LEU A 282 -0.59 4.74 -12.30
N ASN A 283 -0.45 3.66 -11.54
CA ASN A 283 0.67 3.45 -10.65
C ASN A 283 2.01 3.36 -11.40
N GLU A 284 2.02 2.60 -12.51
CA GLU A 284 3.19 2.51 -13.39
C GLU A 284 3.55 3.86 -14.04
N ASN A 285 2.55 4.66 -14.43
CA ASN A 285 2.77 5.99 -14.99
C ASN A 285 3.40 6.94 -13.95
N VAL A 286 2.98 6.86 -12.69
CA VAL A 286 3.56 7.63 -11.59
C VAL A 286 5.01 7.22 -11.37
N ALA A 287 5.30 5.92 -11.27
CA ALA A 287 6.67 5.42 -11.12
C ALA A 287 7.57 5.85 -12.28
N ALA A 288 7.06 5.77 -13.52
CA ALA A 288 7.78 6.22 -14.71
C ALA A 288 8.04 7.74 -14.70
N PHE A 289 7.08 8.53 -14.22
CA PHE A 289 7.24 9.99 -14.11
C PHE A 289 8.38 10.37 -13.15
N TYR A 290 8.46 9.73 -11.98
CA TYR A 290 9.54 9.98 -11.03
C TYR A 290 10.90 9.51 -11.54
N ALA A 291 10.96 8.36 -12.23
CA ALA A 291 12.18 7.91 -12.88
C ALA A 291 12.65 8.89 -13.96
N LEU A 292 11.72 9.45 -14.74
CA LEU A 292 12.01 10.48 -15.72
C LEU A 292 12.49 11.79 -15.08
N GLN A 293 11.83 12.24 -14.02
CA GLN A 293 12.27 13.42 -13.28
C GLN A 293 13.72 13.25 -12.79
N GLU A 294 14.04 12.10 -12.18
CA GLU A 294 15.40 11.83 -11.74
C GLU A 294 16.41 11.89 -12.89
N HIS A 295 16.06 11.33 -14.05
CA HIS A 295 16.92 11.39 -15.24
C HIS A 295 17.14 12.82 -15.75
N PHE A 296 16.07 13.63 -15.88
CA PHE A 296 16.17 15.04 -16.31
C PHE A 296 16.94 15.90 -15.33
N PHE A 297 16.78 15.69 -14.02
CA PHE A 297 17.41 16.48 -12.99
C PHE A 297 18.84 16.07 -12.69
N ASN A 298 19.26 14.84 -13.01
CA ASN A 298 20.67 14.48 -13.05
C ASN A 298 21.47 15.26 -14.11
N LEU A 299 20.78 15.75 -15.16
CA LEU A 299 21.36 16.64 -16.17
C LEU A 299 21.40 18.11 -15.71
N HIS A 300 20.47 18.54 -14.84
CA HIS A 300 20.37 19.90 -14.31
C HIS A 300 19.79 19.87 -12.88
N PRO A 301 20.61 19.52 -11.86
CA PRO A 301 20.08 19.28 -10.52
C PRO A 301 19.53 20.55 -9.88
N PRO A 302 18.22 20.66 -9.63
CA PRO A 302 17.75 21.53 -8.56
C PRO A 302 18.18 20.90 -7.22
N PRO A 303 18.59 21.70 -6.25
CA PRO A 303 19.19 21.19 -5.02
C PRO A 303 18.23 20.44 -4.07
N THR A 304 17.02 20.08 -4.46
CA THR A 304 15.95 19.77 -3.52
C THR A 304 15.01 18.63 -3.91
N LEU A 305 15.35 17.78 -4.90
CA LEU A 305 14.49 16.62 -5.19
C LEU A 305 14.92 15.40 -4.37
N ALA A 306 13.93 14.83 -3.67
CA ALA A 306 14.10 13.55 -3.00
C ALA A 306 14.46 12.45 -4.01
N LYS A 307 15.41 11.59 -3.65
CA LYS A 307 15.70 10.40 -4.44
C LYS A 307 14.55 9.42 -4.29
N PHE A 308 14.10 8.86 -5.40
CA PHE A 308 12.97 7.95 -5.42
C PHE A 308 13.44 6.50 -5.54
N TYR A 309 12.96 5.64 -4.65
CA TYR A 309 13.25 4.21 -4.61
C TYR A 309 11.94 3.44 -4.60
N ARG A 310 11.74 2.59 -5.59
CA ARG A 310 10.68 1.59 -5.60
C ARG A 310 11.24 0.30 -5.02
N LEU A 311 10.71 -0.20 -3.90
CA LEU A 311 11.13 -1.47 -3.32
C LEU A 311 10.70 -2.62 -4.25
N PRO A 312 11.64 -3.46 -4.74
CA PRO A 312 11.28 -4.57 -5.59
C PRO A 312 10.70 -5.70 -4.74
N PHE A 313 9.53 -6.17 -5.10
CA PHE A 313 8.98 -7.42 -4.59
C PHE A 313 9.23 -8.51 -5.63
N ASP A 314 10.20 -9.40 -5.36
CA ASP A 314 10.51 -10.53 -6.25
C ASP A 314 9.42 -11.61 -6.12
N ILE A 315 8.29 -11.39 -6.79
CA ILE A 315 7.14 -12.29 -6.77
C ILE A 315 7.42 -13.45 -7.73
N PRO A 316 7.53 -14.69 -7.23
CA PRO A 316 7.74 -15.86 -8.07
C PRO A 316 6.62 -16.04 -9.10
N SER A 317 6.94 -16.51 -10.29
CA SER A 317 5.96 -16.69 -11.37
C SER A 317 4.77 -17.58 -11.00
N TRP A 318 5.01 -18.60 -10.17
CA TRP A 318 3.97 -19.50 -9.67
C TRP A 318 3.01 -18.86 -8.64
N GLU A 319 3.39 -17.71 -8.06
CA GLU A 319 2.55 -16.97 -7.10
C GLU A 319 1.72 -15.88 -7.78
N ARG A 320 2.11 -15.42 -8.98
CA ARG A 320 1.46 -14.30 -9.66
C ARG A 320 -0.04 -14.50 -9.85
N GLY A 321 -0.47 -15.72 -10.22
CA GLY A 321 -1.89 -16.05 -10.37
C GLY A 321 -2.70 -16.04 -9.07
N LYS A 322 -2.05 -15.89 -7.90
CA LYS A 322 -2.70 -15.91 -6.59
C LYS A 322 -2.66 -14.58 -5.85
N LEU A 323 -2.09 -13.54 -6.46
CA LEU A 323 -1.88 -12.24 -5.79
C LEU A 323 -3.16 -11.64 -5.22
N LEU A 324 -4.32 -11.95 -5.81
CA LEU A 324 -5.63 -11.49 -5.38
C LEU A 324 -6.36 -12.48 -4.47
N GLU A 325 -5.76 -13.62 -4.16
CA GLU A 325 -6.35 -14.59 -3.25
C GLU A 325 -6.28 -14.14 -1.79
N TRP A 326 -7.41 -14.26 -1.10
CA TRP A 326 -7.51 -14.00 0.34
C TRP A 326 -7.29 -15.25 1.19
N SER A 327 -6.57 -16.24 0.67
CA SER A 327 -6.19 -17.42 1.43
C SER A 327 -5.09 -17.09 2.44
N TYR A 328 -5.11 -17.80 3.58
CA TYR A 328 -4.15 -17.56 4.65
C TYR A 328 -2.71 -17.86 4.23
N SER A 329 -2.50 -18.95 3.48
CA SER A 329 -1.17 -19.33 2.98
C SER A 329 -0.62 -18.28 2.00
N ASN A 330 -1.46 -17.72 1.12
CA ASN A 330 -1.06 -16.65 0.21
C ASN A 330 -0.64 -15.39 1.00
N ALA A 331 -1.43 -14.99 1.98
CA ALA A 331 -1.10 -13.84 2.82
C ALA A 331 0.25 -13.98 3.53
N LEU A 332 0.56 -15.18 4.03
CA LEU A 332 1.88 -15.47 4.62
C LEU A 332 2.99 -15.36 3.60
N THR A 333 2.80 -15.94 2.41
CA THR A 333 3.79 -15.88 1.33
C THR A 333 4.07 -14.44 0.92
N LEU A 334 3.04 -13.64 0.70
CA LEU A 334 3.20 -12.23 0.35
C LEU A 334 3.88 -11.44 1.47
N TRP A 335 3.52 -11.72 2.72
CA TRP A 335 4.17 -11.07 3.87
C TRP A 335 5.66 -11.42 3.93
N ASP A 336 6.02 -12.70 3.73
CA ASP A 336 7.41 -13.15 3.76
C ASP A 336 8.21 -12.55 2.58
N ILE A 337 7.63 -12.45 1.39
CA ILE A 337 8.24 -11.76 0.23
C ILE A 337 8.54 -10.30 0.58
N GLY A 338 7.55 -9.59 1.12
CA GLY A 338 7.72 -8.19 1.52
C GLY A 338 8.80 -8.01 2.59
N HIS A 339 8.81 -8.87 3.61
CA HIS A 339 9.80 -8.85 4.67
C HIS A 339 11.22 -9.10 4.13
N GLN A 340 11.38 -10.10 3.26
CA GLN A 340 12.66 -10.42 2.65
C GLN A 340 13.17 -9.28 1.76
N ALA A 341 12.28 -8.70 0.94
CA ALA A 341 12.62 -7.59 0.06
C ALA A 341 13.17 -6.38 0.84
N ALA A 342 12.47 -5.98 1.91
CA ALA A 342 12.90 -4.86 2.76
C ALA A 342 14.16 -5.19 3.57
N THR A 343 14.32 -6.44 4.02
CA THR A 343 15.56 -6.88 4.69
C THR A 343 16.74 -6.74 3.76
N THR A 344 16.64 -7.27 2.53
CA THR A 344 17.70 -7.16 1.52
C THR A 344 18.00 -5.69 1.19
N PHE A 345 16.94 -4.89 1.02
CA PHE A 345 17.09 -3.45 0.80
C PHE A 345 17.86 -2.77 1.93
N CYS A 346 17.54 -3.07 3.20
CA CYS A 346 18.25 -2.49 4.35
C CYS A 346 19.70 -2.96 4.45
N ASP A 347 20.00 -4.21 4.11
CA ASP A 347 21.37 -4.74 4.17
C ASP A 347 22.29 -4.09 3.14
N ASP A 348 21.74 -3.71 1.98
CA ASP A 348 22.46 -2.93 0.97
C ASP A 348 22.56 -1.43 1.32
N PHE A 349 21.72 -0.97 2.25
CA PHE A 349 21.65 0.42 2.70
C PHE A 349 21.84 0.52 4.22
N PRO A 350 23.03 0.19 4.76
CA PRO A 350 23.25 0.37 6.19
C PRO A 350 23.08 1.85 6.57
N ALA A 351 22.41 2.09 7.68
CA ALA A 351 22.02 3.41 8.15
C ALA A 351 23.12 4.48 8.13
N PRO A 352 22.86 5.73 7.70
CA PRO A 352 21.60 6.21 7.15
C PRO A 352 21.41 5.69 5.73
N LEU A 353 20.19 5.54 5.27
CA LEU A 353 19.82 5.06 3.94
C LEU A 353 20.70 5.67 2.86
N ARG A 354 21.72 4.92 2.43
CA ARG A 354 22.55 5.30 1.29
C ARG A 354 22.06 4.51 0.10
N PRO A 355 21.56 5.18 -0.94
CA PRO A 355 21.13 4.48 -2.13
C PRO A 355 22.28 3.69 -2.72
N ALA A 356 22.20 2.36 -2.74
CA ALA A 356 23.04 1.58 -3.61
C ALA A 356 22.62 1.84 -5.05
N GLU A 357 23.58 1.95 -5.98
CA GLU A 357 23.26 2.23 -7.39
C GLU A 357 22.29 1.23 -8.00
N LYS A 358 22.32 -0.03 -7.55
CA LYS A 358 21.41 -1.07 -8.02
C LYS A 358 19.91 -0.79 -7.75
N TYR A 359 19.59 0.08 -6.78
CA TYR A 359 18.20 0.48 -6.50
C TYR A 359 17.84 1.86 -7.04
N ARG A 360 18.80 2.56 -7.68
CA ARG A 360 18.51 3.84 -8.36
C ARG A 360 17.59 3.68 -9.53
N HIS A 361 17.66 2.54 -10.19
CA HIS A 361 16.84 2.19 -11.34
C HIS A 361 16.31 0.79 -11.09
N ILE A 362 15.20 0.71 -10.40
CA ILE A 362 14.44 -0.52 -10.38
C ILE A 362 13.70 -0.55 -11.72
N ASP A 363 14.43 -1.04 -12.72
CA ASP A 363 13.97 -1.21 -14.10
C ASP A 363 12.91 -2.29 -14.17
N THR A 364 11.69 -1.95 -13.85
CA THR A 364 10.55 -2.69 -14.36
C THR A 364 10.06 -2.12 -15.68
N ILE A 365 10.46 -0.89 -16.01
CA ILE A 365 10.21 -0.25 -17.30
C ILE A 365 11.57 0.18 -17.82
N LYS A 366 11.98 -0.28 -18.99
CA LYS A 366 13.10 0.35 -19.69
C LYS A 366 12.68 1.81 -19.90
N PRO A 367 13.22 2.79 -19.14
CA PRO A 367 12.76 4.18 -19.23
C PRO A 367 12.89 4.73 -20.64
N GLU A 368 13.89 4.23 -21.36
CA GLU A 368 14.22 4.63 -22.72
C GLU A 368 13.10 4.36 -23.75
N SER A 369 12.33 3.28 -23.61
CA SER A 369 11.30 2.99 -24.61
C SER A 369 10.01 3.79 -24.37
N ARG A 370 9.52 3.88 -23.16
CA ARG A 370 8.27 4.61 -22.84
C ARG A 370 8.47 6.12 -22.75
N ALA A 371 9.63 6.59 -22.23
CA ALA A 371 9.96 8.00 -22.27
C ALA A 371 10.12 8.53 -23.69
N ALA A 372 10.75 7.75 -24.56
CA ALA A 372 10.86 8.08 -25.98
C ALA A 372 9.48 8.11 -26.66
N ASP A 373 8.60 7.18 -26.34
CA ASP A 373 7.24 7.13 -26.89
C ASP A 373 6.38 8.27 -26.35
N PHE A 374 6.50 8.60 -25.06
CA PHE A 374 5.81 9.73 -24.44
C PHE A 374 6.28 11.06 -25.02
N LEU A 375 7.58 11.29 -25.15
CA LEU A 375 8.12 12.51 -25.76
C LEU A 375 7.75 12.63 -27.23
N LYS A 376 7.70 11.52 -27.98
CA LYS A 376 7.19 11.47 -29.35
C LYS A 376 5.73 11.87 -29.48
N LEU A 377 4.88 11.44 -28.53
CA LEU A 377 3.45 11.78 -28.49
C LEU A 377 3.22 13.28 -28.38
N PHE A 378 4.12 14.00 -27.72
CA PHE A 378 4.06 15.47 -27.54
C PHE A 378 4.97 16.24 -28.47
N GLY A 379 5.61 15.58 -29.46
CA GLY A 379 6.49 16.24 -30.42
C GLY A 379 7.76 16.83 -29.78
N ILE A 380 8.13 16.39 -28.58
CA ILE A 380 9.33 16.85 -27.87
C ILE A 380 10.52 16.05 -28.38
N PRO A 381 11.58 16.69 -28.94
CA PRO A 381 12.76 15.98 -29.38
C PRO A 381 13.48 15.33 -28.20
N LEU A 382 13.88 14.07 -28.40
CA LEU A 382 14.71 13.36 -27.40
C LEU A 382 16.01 14.14 -27.18
N PRO A 383 16.43 14.31 -25.90
CA PRO A 383 17.73 14.89 -25.61
C PRO A 383 18.82 14.02 -26.27
N GLN A 384 19.58 14.62 -27.15
CA GLN A 384 20.76 13.95 -27.72
C GLN A 384 21.77 13.75 -26.58
N GLY A 385 22.12 12.48 -26.33
CA GLY A 385 23.18 12.17 -25.39
C GLY A 385 24.46 12.98 -25.72
N PRO A 386 25.33 13.23 -24.71
CA PRO A 386 26.56 13.96 -24.96
C PRO A 386 27.30 13.30 -26.10
N ALA A 387 27.54 14.09 -27.15
CA ALA A 387 28.34 13.64 -28.28
C ALA A 387 29.64 13.05 -27.72
N SER A 388 29.90 11.78 -28.00
CA SER A 388 31.14 11.14 -27.67
C SER A 388 32.25 11.98 -28.35
N GLY A 389 32.87 12.88 -27.57
CA GLY A 389 33.96 13.71 -28.04
C GLY A 389 35.08 12.81 -28.48
N GLY A 390 35.21 12.63 -29.78
CA GLY A 390 36.42 12.14 -30.36
C GLY A 390 37.55 13.15 -30.08
N GLY A 391 38.40 12.81 -29.16
CA GLY A 391 39.69 13.48 -29.02
C GLY A 391 40.61 13.06 -30.14
N PRO A 392 41.55 13.93 -30.52
CA PRO A 392 42.48 13.67 -31.60
C PRO A 392 43.45 12.53 -31.34
#